data_5f282f52295cf1dba355cc0a94a23074
#
_entry.id   5f282f52295cf1dba355cc0a94a23074
#
_cell.length_a   1.000
_cell.length_b   1.000
_cell.length_c   1.000
_cell.angle_alpha   90.00
_cell.angle_beta   90.00
_cell.angle_gamma   90.00
#
_symmetry.space_group_name_H-M   'P 1'
#
loop_
_entity.id
_entity.type
_entity.pdbx_description
1 polymer ?
#
loop_
_entity_poly.entity_id
_entity_poly.type
_entity_poly.pdbx_seq_one_letter_code
_entity_poly.pdbx_strand_id
1 'polypeptide(L)'
;KKLGAGGCTGHCVEFCGRVISDLSVEERLTLCNMAVECAARSSIIAPDQKVFDYLEGREFVPSGDMWSKAVEFWKTLKSDEEAVFDKETEIDITGVEPSVTWGTSPDQNCSISESIPDPAPISDPKIRADYERALEYMGLEAGQKIKGLPITHAFIGSCTNSSLYDMLKVAAILKGK
;
A
#
# COMPACT_ATOMS: atom_id res chain seq x y z
N LYS A 1 9.87 1.19 2.10
CA LYS A 1 11.33 1.04 2.32
C LYS A 1 12.11 1.06 1.00
N LYS A 2 11.85 0.15 0.03
CA LYS A 2 12.68 0.01 -1.19
C LYS A 2 12.68 1.27 -2.06
N LEU A 3 11.54 1.93 -2.21
CA LEU A 3 11.42 3.14 -3.03
C LEU A 3 11.71 4.43 -2.24
N GLY A 4 11.48 4.43 -0.94
CA GLY A 4 11.52 5.62 -0.09
C GLY A 4 10.37 6.60 -0.35
N ALA A 5 10.23 7.60 0.50
CA ALA A 5 9.14 8.59 0.44
C ALA A 5 9.14 9.47 -0.84
N GLY A 6 10.28 9.56 -1.54
CA GLY A 6 10.42 10.35 -2.79
C GLY A 6 10.66 9.50 -4.04
N GLY A 7 10.61 8.17 -3.94
CA GLY A 7 11.09 7.26 -4.99
C GLY A 7 10.34 7.32 -6.31
N CYS A 8 9.10 7.80 -6.29
CA CYS A 8 8.24 7.93 -7.47
C CYS A 8 7.91 9.39 -7.82
N THR A 9 8.69 10.35 -7.30
CA THR A 9 8.47 11.76 -7.57
C THR A 9 8.40 12.05 -9.07
N GLY A 10 7.32 12.66 -9.51
CA GLY A 10 7.12 13.04 -10.90
C GLY A 10 6.60 11.94 -11.82
N HIS A 11 6.46 10.71 -11.34
CA HIS A 11 6.03 9.55 -12.14
C HIS A 11 4.55 9.21 -11.92
N CYS A 12 3.95 8.60 -12.94
CA CYS A 12 2.78 7.75 -12.81
C CYS A 12 3.28 6.31 -12.62
N VAL A 13 2.73 5.59 -11.65
CA VAL A 13 3.18 4.22 -11.32
C VAL A 13 2.18 3.20 -11.85
N GLU A 14 2.64 2.26 -12.64
CA GLU A 14 1.88 1.07 -12.97
C GLU A 14 2.31 -0.08 -12.06
N PHE A 15 1.34 -0.69 -11.38
CA PHE A 15 1.57 -1.91 -10.63
C PHE A 15 1.16 -3.12 -11.46
N CYS A 16 2.06 -4.05 -11.65
CA CYS A 16 1.82 -5.25 -12.44
C CYS A 16 2.47 -6.49 -11.82
N GLY A 17 2.31 -7.62 -12.46
CA GLY A 17 2.87 -8.90 -12.05
C GLY A 17 1.86 -9.81 -11.34
N ARG A 18 2.28 -11.06 -11.12
CA ARG A 18 1.41 -12.13 -10.63
C ARG A 18 0.73 -11.79 -9.32
N VAL A 19 1.47 -11.24 -8.36
CA VAL A 19 0.91 -10.87 -7.06
C VAL A 19 -0.21 -9.85 -7.21
N ILE A 20 -0.03 -8.84 -8.07
CA ILE A 20 -1.06 -7.81 -8.32
C ILE A 20 -2.32 -8.44 -8.93
N SER A 21 -2.16 -9.39 -9.86
CA SER A 21 -3.28 -10.11 -10.46
C SER A 21 -4.02 -11.00 -9.45
N ASP A 22 -3.34 -11.49 -8.41
CA ASP A 22 -3.93 -12.29 -7.35
C ASP A 22 -4.73 -11.47 -6.33
N LEU A 23 -4.47 -10.17 -6.18
CA LEU A 23 -5.18 -9.27 -5.27
C LEU A 23 -6.66 -9.09 -5.65
N SER A 24 -7.49 -8.85 -4.64
CA SER A 24 -8.86 -8.35 -4.82
C SER A 24 -8.85 -6.91 -5.35
N VAL A 25 -10.00 -6.42 -5.82
CA VAL A 25 -10.10 -5.03 -6.30
C VAL A 25 -9.85 -4.04 -5.16
N GLU A 26 -10.34 -4.31 -3.96
CA GLU A 26 -10.13 -3.47 -2.79
C GLU A 26 -8.64 -3.38 -2.39
N GLU A 27 -7.92 -4.50 -2.45
CA GLU A 27 -6.47 -4.52 -2.19
C GLU A 27 -5.69 -3.75 -3.25
N ARG A 28 -6.10 -3.82 -4.53
CA ARG A 28 -5.52 -3.00 -5.61
C ARG A 28 -5.80 -1.51 -5.42
N LEU A 29 -7.01 -1.14 -4.98
CA LEU A 29 -7.34 0.24 -4.64
C LEU A 29 -6.46 0.76 -3.50
N THR A 30 -6.18 -0.07 -2.48
CA THR A 30 -5.25 0.26 -1.40
C THR A 30 -3.85 0.56 -1.94
N LEU A 31 -3.31 -0.28 -2.84
CA LEU A 31 -2.01 -0.03 -3.46
C LEU A 31 -1.98 1.29 -4.24
N CYS A 32 -3.00 1.53 -5.05
CA CYS A 32 -3.11 2.76 -5.82
C CYS A 32 -3.17 4.00 -4.91
N ASN A 33 -3.94 3.95 -3.85
CA ASN A 33 -4.03 5.04 -2.88
C ASN A 33 -2.70 5.27 -2.15
N MET A 34 -1.96 4.21 -1.83
CA MET A 34 -0.67 4.32 -1.15
C MET A 34 0.49 4.78 -2.05
N ALA A 35 0.31 4.83 -3.36
CA ALA A 35 1.36 5.31 -4.26
C ALA A 35 1.75 6.77 -3.99
N VAL A 36 0.85 7.58 -3.44
CA VAL A 36 1.13 8.97 -3.03
C VAL A 36 2.20 9.03 -1.91
N GLU A 37 2.30 7.99 -1.07
CA GLU A 37 3.30 7.91 0.01
C GLU A 37 4.75 7.77 -0.50
N CYS A 38 4.93 7.35 -1.75
CA CYS A 38 6.22 7.42 -2.43
C CYS A 38 6.33 8.58 -3.41
N ALA A 39 5.46 9.60 -3.27
CA ALA A 39 5.38 10.81 -4.08
C ALA A 39 5.02 10.58 -5.56
N ALA A 40 4.31 9.52 -5.89
CA ALA A 40 3.75 9.32 -7.22
C ALA A 40 2.67 10.38 -7.52
N ARG A 41 2.59 10.82 -8.78
CA ARG A 41 1.53 11.72 -9.23
C ARG A 41 0.20 11.00 -9.41
N SER A 42 0.26 9.75 -9.83
CA SER A 42 -0.87 8.87 -10.00
C SER A 42 -0.40 7.42 -10.03
N SER A 43 -1.34 6.51 -9.97
CA SER A 43 -1.04 5.09 -10.10
C SER A 43 -2.17 4.36 -10.81
N ILE A 44 -1.83 3.26 -11.45
CA ILE A 44 -2.75 2.48 -12.27
C ILE A 44 -2.45 0.99 -12.15
N ILE A 45 -3.49 0.20 -12.29
CA ILE A 45 -3.43 -1.26 -12.46
C ILE A 45 -4.32 -1.59 -13.65
N ALA A 46 -3.80 -2.32 -14.62
CA ALA A 46 -4.58 -2.74 -15.78
C ALA A 46 -5.80 -3.57 -15.34
N PRO A 47 -7.01 -3.29 -15.90
CA PRO A 47 -8.20 -4.04 -15.55
C PRO A 47 -8.13 -5.48 -16.07
N ASP A 48 -8.61 -6.41 -15.26
CA ASP A 48 -8.72 -7.83 -15.58
C ASP A 48 -10.12 -8.36 -15.26
N GLN A 49 -10.33 -9.67 -15.37
CA GLN A 49 -11.64 -10.27 -15.11
C GLN A 49 -12.16 -9.98 -13.71
N LYS A 50 -11.29 -9.90 -12.67
CA LYS A 50 -11.72 -9.56 -11.31
C LYS A 50 -12.32 -8.16 -11.24
N VAL A 51 -11.77 -7.19 -12.01
CA VAL A 51 -12.33 -5.83 -12.09
C VAL A 51 -13.67 -5.85 -12.80
N PHE A 52 -13.82 -6.64 -13.87
CA PHE A 52 -15.09 -6.74 -14.59
C PHE A 52 -16.16 -7.37 -13.69
N ASP A 53 -15.87 -8.48 -13.04
CA ASP A 53 -16.79 -9.15 -12.09
C ASP A 53 -17.18 -8.22 -10.92
N TYR A 54 -16.23 -7.41 -10.45
CA TYR A 54 -16.49 -6.43 -9.39
C TYR A 54 -17.42 -5.29 -9.83
N LEU A 55 -17.37 -4.89 -11.10
CA LEU A 55 -18.17 -3.79 -11.65
C LEU A 55 -19.55 -4.23 -12.11
N GLU A 56 -19.72 -5.48 -12.53
CA GLU A 56 -20.95 -5.97 -13.12
C GLU A 56 -22.17 -5.76 -12.21
N GLY A 57 -23.23 -5.16 -12.76
CA GLY A 57 -24.47 -4.91 -12.04
C GLY A 57 -24.46 -3.75 -11.04
N ARG A 58 -23.37 -2.98 -10.93
CA ARG A 58 -23.34 -1.78 -10.09
C ARG A 58 -24.08 -0.63 -10.73
N GLU A 59 -24.60 0.28 -9.90
CA GLU A 59 -25.55 1.33 -10.27
C GLU A 59 -25.11 2.24 -11.43
N PHE A 60 -23.84 2.61 -11.48
CA PHE A 60 -23.31 3.57 -12.47
C PHE A 60 -22.48 2.92 -13.57
N VAL A 61 -22.59 1.62 -13.73
CA VAL A 61 -21.84 0.85 -14.73
C VAL A 61 -22.72 0.59 -15.96
N PRO A 62 -22.18 0.58 -17.18
CA PRO A 62 -22.93 0.22 -18.36
C PRO A 62 -23.63 -1.13 -18.22
N SER A 63 -24.80 -1.31 -18.81
CA SER A 63 -25.58 -2.55 -18.76
C SER A 63 -25.99 -3.01 -20.17
N GLY A 64 -26.42 -4.27 -20.30
CA GLY A 64 -26.83 -4.86 -21.57
C GLY A 64 -25.72 -4.81 -22.63
N ASP A 65 -26.06 -4.41 -23.85
CA ASP A 65 -25.12 -4.34 -24.97
C ASP A 65 -23.96 -3.37 -24.72
N MET A 66 -24.21 -2.32 -23.91
CA MET A 66 -23.16 -1.36 -23.55
C MET A 66 -22.13 -1.96 -22.59
N TRP A 67 -22.54 -2.89 -21.73
CA TRP A 67 -21.62 -3.63 -20.87
C TRP A 67 -20.61 -4.44 -21.69
N SER A 68 -21.09 -5.21 -22.67
CA SER A 68 -20.20 -6.00 -23.52
C SER A 68 -19.18 -5.15 -24.27
N LYS A 69 -19.62 -4.03 -24.83
CA LYS A 69 -18.74 -3.06 -25.50
C LYS A 69 -17.72 -2.42 -24.54
N ALA A 70 -18.14 -2.10 -23.32
CA ALA A 70 -17.26 -1.55 -22.29
C ALA A 70 -16.18 -2.56 -21.89
N VAL A 71 -16.55 -3.82 -21.66
CA VAL A 71 -15.59 -4.88 -21.32
C VAL A 71 -14.59 -5.11 -22.45
N GLU A 72 -15.05 -5.14 -23.72
CA GLU A 72 -14.16 -5.25 -24.88
C GLU A 72 -13.14 -4.10 -24.92
N PHE A 73 -13.61 -2.87 -24.70
CA PHE A 73 -12.73 -1.71 -24.63
C PHE A 73 -11.77 -1.79 -23.43
N TRP A 74 -12.24 -2.14 -22.25
CA TRP A 74 -11.40 -2.22 -21.05
C TRP A 74 -10.31 -3.26 -21.15
N LYS A 75 -10.52 -4.34 -21.87
CA LYS A 75 -9.48 -5.36 -22.15
C LYS A 75 -8.31 -4.78 -22.95
N THR A 76 -8.50 -3.69 -23.66
CA THR A 76 -7.41 -3.02 -24.42
C THR A 76 -6.58 -2.04 -23.57
N LEU A 77 -6.98 -1.78 -22.31
CA LEU A 77 -6.35 -0.78 -21.43
C LEU A 77 -5.13 -1.31 -20.66
N LYS A 78 -4.57 -2.42 -21.06
CA LYS A 78 -3.26 -2.89 -20.56
C LYS A 78 -2.13 -2.26 -21.37
N SER A 79 -0.98 -2.06 -20.74
CA SER A 79 0.21 -1.61 -21.45
C SER A 79 0.61 -2.63 -22.53
N ASP A 80 1.10 -2.12 -23.65
CA ASP A 80 1.59 -2.94 -24.75
C ASP A 80 2.83 -3.74 -24.32
N GLU A 81 3.07 -4.88 -24.96
CA GLU A 81 4.24 -5.72 -24.67
C GLU A 81 5.57 -5.01 -24.97
N GLU A 82 5.54 -4.04 -25.90
CA GLU A 82 6.69 -3.25 -26.33
C GLU A 82 6.78 -1.90 -25.58
N ALA A 83 5.92 -1.67 -24.57
CA ALA A 83 5.93 -0.43 -23.80
C ALA A 83 7.30 -0.22 -23.12
N VAL A 84 7.83 0.99 -23.26
CA VAL A 84 9.09 1.39 -22.63
C VAL A 84 8.78 2.30 -21.45
N PHE A 85 9.25 1.92 -20.27
CA PHE A 85 9.07 2.68 -19.05
C PHE A 85 10.34 3.45 -18.70
N ASP A 86 10.20 4.65 -18.14
CA ASP A 86 11.33 5.45 -17.66
C ASP A 86 12.12 4.73 -16.55
N LYS A 87 11.42 3.96 -15.73
CA LYS A 87 12.01 3.21 -14.63
C LYS A 87 11.18 1.98 -14.31
N GLU A 88 11.85 0.87 -14.13
CA GLU A 88 11.24 -0.37 -13.65
C GLU A 88 11.85 -0.80 -12.32
N THR A 89 11.04 -1.32 -11.43
CA THR A 89 11.50 -1.82 -10.14
C THR A 89 10.78 -3.11 -9.78
N GLU A 90 11.52 -4.18 -9.70
CA GLU A 90 11.00 -5.46 -9.21
C GLU A 90 11.11 -5.51 -7.68
N ILE A 91 10.02 -5.91 -7.02
CA ILE A 91 9.95 -6.04 -5.58
C ILE A 91 9.51 -7.47 -5.23
N ASP A 92 10.45 -8.24 -4.70
CA ASP A 92 10.13 -9.53 -4.08
C ASP A 92 9.44 -9.28 -2.75
N ILE A 93 8.24 -9.80 -2.60
CA ILE A 93 7.44 -9.73 -1.38
C ILE A 93 7.34 -11.06 -0.63
N THR A 94 8.17 -12.05 -1.01
CA THR A 94 8.25 -13.32 -0.30
C THR A 94 8.62 -13.09 1.15
N GLY A 95 7.80 -13.59 2.07
CA GLY A 95 8.05 -13.46 3.52
C GLY A 95 7.83 -12.05 4.11
N VAL A 96 7.18 -11.14 3.37
CA VAL A 96 6.79 -9.84 3.94
C VAL A 96 5.76 -10.06 5.05
N GLU A 97 6.10 -9.63 6.25
CA GLU A 97 5.22 -9.63 7.41
C GLU A 97 4.42 -8.32 7.53
N PRO A 98 3.33 -8.31 8.31
CA PRO A 98 2.65 -7.08 8.67
C PRO A 98 3.64 -6.05 9.24
N SER A 99 3.58 -4.84 8.73
CA SER A 99 4.49 -3.75 9.09
C SER A 99 3.80 -2.71 9.98
N VAL A 100 4.58 -2.11 10.85
CA VAL A 100 4.15 -1.03 11.74
C VAL A 100 5.05 0.18 11.53
N THR A 101 4.45 1.34 11.35
CA THR A 101 5.18 2.62 11.37
C THR A 101 5.43 3.01 12.82
N TRP A 102 6.71 3.13 13.18
CA TRP A 102 7.16 3.50 14.52
C TRP A 102 7.54 4.98 14.65
N GLY A 103 7.50 5.70 13.55
CA GLY A 103 7.91 7.11 13.50
C GLY A 103 6.85 8.00 12.86
N THR A 104 7.30 9.10 12.27
CA THR A 104 6.46 10.17 11.70
C THR A 104 6.38 10.14 10.17
N SER A 105 7.02 9.17 9.52
CA SER A 105 7.04 8.99 8.06
C SER A 105 6.81 7.52 7.69
N PRO A 106 6.16 7.22 6.55
CA PRO A 106 5.87 5.85 6.10
C PRO A 106 7.10 4.96 5.91
N ASP A 107 8.27 5.53 5.64
CA ASP A 107 9.53 4.80 5.53
C ASP A 107 10.12 4.41 6.90
N GLN A 108 9.69 5.06 7.98
CA GLN A 108 10.03 4.74 9.37
C GLN A 108 9.16 3.57 9.87
N ASN A 109 9.32 2.41 9.27
CA ASN A 109 8.55 1.20 9.59
C ASN A 109 9.45 -0.01 9.80
N CYS A 110 8.93 -1.00 10.49
CA CYS A 110 9.55 -2.33 10.64
C CYS A 110 8.46 -3.42 10.67
N SER A 111 8.86 -4.68 10.55
CA SER A 111 7.94 -5.79 10.76
C SER A 111 7.43 -5.79 12.20
N ILE A 112 6.21 -6.27 12.42
CA ILE A 112 5.63 -6.43 13.76
C ILE A 112 6.44 -7.39 14.65
N SER A 113 7.23 -8.28 14.06
CA SER A 113 8.12 -9.21 14.76
C SER A 113 9.49 -8.63 15.10
N GLU A 114 9.85 -7.52 14.45
CA GLU A 114 11.12 -6.83 14.66
C GLU A 114 11.09 -5.88 15.87
N SER A 115 12.26 -5.36 16.18
CA SER A 115 12.42 -4.23 17.12
C SER A 115 12.60 -2.92 16.35
N ILE A 116 12.33 -1.82 17.01
CA ILE A 116 12.58 -0.47 16.50
C ILE A 116 14.05 -0.33 16.11
N PRO A 117 14.36 0.11 14.89
CA PRO A 117 15.74 0.23 14.44
C PRO A 117 16.54 1.22 15.30
N ASP A 118 17.82 0.91 15.53
CA ASP A 118 18.77 1.84 16.12
C ASP A 118 19.24 2.85 15.05
N PRO A 119 19.10 4.15 15.26
CA PRO A 119 19.62 5.17 14.33
C PRO A 119 21.14 5.32 14.37
N ALA A 120 21.83 4.86 15.40
CA ALA A 120 23.28 5.07 15.57
C ALA A 120 24.14 4.60 14.37
N PRO A 121 23.84 3.45 13.71
CA PRO A 121 24.61 3.01 12.54
C PRO A 121 24.37 3.81 11.25
N ILE A 122 23.39 4.71 11.21
CA ILE A 122 23.05 5.48 10.01
C ILE A 122 24.17 6.47 9.73
N SER A 123 24.83 6.33 8.58
CA SER A 123 25.97 7.15 8.20
C SER A 123 25.61 8.60 7.86
N ASP A 124 24.41 8.81 7.26
CA ASP A 124 23.92 10.16 6.93
C ASP A 124 23.44 10.87 8.21
N PRO A 125 24.09 11.97 8.61
CA PRO A 125 23.74 12.67 9.84
C PRO A 125 22.32 13.25 9.82
N LYS A 126 21.81 13.64 8.63
CA LYS A 126 20.48 14.20 8.49
C LYS A 126 19.42 13.12 8.71
N ILE A 127 19.58 11.97 8.05
CA ILE A 127 18.66 10.84 8.19
C ILE A 127 18.68 10.34 9.64
N ARG A 128 19.87 10.22 10.24
CA ARG A 128 20.00 9.82 11.64
C ARG A 128 19.27 10.78 12.59
N ALA A 129 19.46 12.08 12.44
CA ALA A 129 18.78 13.08 13.26
C ALA A 129 17.25 13.06 13.05
N ASP A 130 16.76 12.75 11.85
CA ASP A 130 15.33 12.59 11.58
C ASP A 130 14.74 11.39 12.32
N TYR A 131 15.48 10.28 12.36
CA TYR A 131 15.09 9.08 13.12
C TYR A 131 15.09 9.31 14.63
N GLU A 132 16.15 9.95 15.15
CA GLU A 132 16.25 10.29 16.58
C GLU A 132 15.08 11.19 17.02
N ARG A 133 14.75 12.22 16.23
CA ARG A 133 13.59 13.08 16.52
C ARG A 133 12.26 12.34 16.45
N ALA A 134 12.12 11.40 15.51
CA ALA A 134 10.91 10.60 15.39
C ALA A 134 10.71 9.69 16.61
N LEU A 135 11.78 9.07 17.11
CA LEU A 135 11.74 8.25 18.33
C LEU A 135 11.38 9.09 19.56
N GLU A 136 12.01 10.26 19.71
CA GLU A 136 11.69 11.20 20.79
C GLU A 136 10.22 11.63 20.74
N TYR A 137 9.72 12.02 19.56
CA TYR A 137 8.33 12.42 19.36
C TYR A 137 7.32 11.32 19.71
N MET A 138 7.63 10.08 19.32
CA MET A 138 6.79 8.92 19.58
C MET A 138 6.94 8.35 20.99
N GLY A 139 7.92 8.80 21.76
CA GLY A 139 8.23 8.26 23.09
C GLY A 139 8.69 6.81 23.04
N LEU A 140 9.46 6.44 21.99
CA LEU A 140 9.94 5.09 21.76
C LEU A 140 11.47 5.04 21.85
N GLU A 141 12.00 3.86 22.14
CA GLU A 141 13.44 3.63 22.27
C GLU A 141 13.96 2.68 21.17
N ALA A 142 15.19 2.94 20.71
CA ALA A 142 15.90 2.05 19.81
C ALA A 142 16.02 0.63 20.41
N GLY A 143 15.80 -0.39 19.60
CA GLY A 143 15.83 -1.79 20.05
C GLY A 143 14.59 -2.27 20.81
N GLN A 144 13.66 -1.39 21.14
CA GLN A 144 12.40 -1.76 21.78
C GLN A 144 11.53 -2.60 20.85
N LYS A 145 10.91 -3.64 21.39
CA LYS A 145 9.93 -4.45 20.65
C LYS A 145 8.62 -3.69 20.50
N ILE A 146 8.10 -3.62 19.27
CA ILE A 146 6.79 -2.99 19.00
C ILE A 146 5.65 -3.85 19.52
N LYS A 147 5.72 -5.15 19.29
CA LYS A 147 4.68 -6.09 19.73
C LYS A 147 4.58 -6.11 21.27
N GLY A 148 3.40 -5.76 21.77
CA GLY A 148 3.12 -5.72 23.21
C GLY A 148 3.24 -4.34 23.84
N LEU A 149 3.56 -3.29 23.08
CA LEU A 149 3.47 -1.91 23.57
C LEU A 149 2.03 -1.59 23.96
N PRO A 150 1.81 -0.95 25.12
CA PRO A 150 0.48 -0.52 25.53
C PRO A 150 -0.02 0.61 24.63
N ILE A 151 -1.27 0.52 24.21
CA ILE A 151 -1.99 1.58 23.52
C ILE A 151 -3.27 1.92 24.28
N THR A 152 -3.66 3.17 24.29
CA THR A 152 -4.89 3.63 24.96
C THR A 152 -6.07 3.70 24.01
N HIS A 153 -5.84 4.02 22.76
CA HIS A 153 -6.86 4.15 21.73
C HIS A 153 -6.37 3.53 20.42
N ALA A 154 -7.26 2.84 19.70
CA ALA A 154 -7.04 2.39 18.34
C ALA A 154 -8.06 3.04 17.42
N PHE A 155 -7.58 3.77 16.42
CA PHE A 155 -8.41 4.29 15.34
C PHE A 155 -8.28 3.36 14.14
N ILE A 156 -9.41 2.92 13.59
CA ILE A 156 -9.46 2.05 12.43
C ILE A 156 -10.26 2.73 11.34
N GLY A 157 -9.62 3.05 10.24
CA GLY A 157 -10.21 3.69 9.09
C GLY A 157 -9.34 4.83 8.58
N SER A 158 -9.31 5.02 7.30
CA SER A 158 -8.70 6.15 6.62
C SER A 158 -9.12 6.15 5.14
N CYS A 159 -8.63 7.10 4.34
CA CYS A 159 -8.85 7.12 2.90
C CYS A 159 -8.31 5.87 2.17
N THR A 160 -7.39 5.14 2.76
CA THR A 160 -6.73 3.98 2.17
C THR A 160 -7.42 2.65 2.51
N ASN A 161 -7.79 2.46 3.78
CA ASN A 161 -8.37 1.20 4.29
C ASN A 161 -9.60 1.45 5.16
N SER A 162 -10.75 1.66 4.56
CA SER A 162 -12.05 1.70 5.24
C SER A 162 -13.19 1.24 4.34
N SER A 163 -12.87 0.38 3.37
CA SER A 163 -13.90 -0.28 2.57
C SER A 163 -14.74 -1.22 3.45
N LEU A 164 -15.92 -1.61 2.96
CA LEU A 164 -16.74 -2.63 3.64
C LEU A 164 -15.95 -3.93 3.86
N TYR A 165 -15.12 -4.31 2.90
CA TYR A 165 -14.23 -5.48 2.98
C TYR A 165 -13.27 -5.38 4.18
N ASP A 166 -12.61 -4.22 4.36
CA ASP A 166 -11.71 -3.98 5.48
C ASP A 166 -12.46 -4.03 6.82
N MET A 167 -13.61 -3.37 6.89
CA MET A 167 -14.41 -3.32 8.12
C MET A 167 -14.96 -4.70 8.52
N LEU A 168 -15.28 -5.57 7.56
CA LEU A 168 -15.67 -6.94 7.85
C LEU A 168 -14.52 -7.76 8.44
N LYS A 169 -13.29 -7.57 7.95
CA LYS A 169 -12.08 -8.19 8.55
C LYS A 169 -11.88 -7.71 10.00
N VAL A 170 -11.99 -6.41 10.24
CA VAL A 170 -11.89 -5.81 11.58
C VAL A 170 -12.96 -6.39 12.50
N ALA A 171 -14.20 -6.43 12.06
CA ALA A 171 -15.32 -6.97 12.83
C ALA A 171 -15.10 -8.46 13.20
N ALA A 172 -14.54 -9.24 12.28
CA ALA A 172 -14.21 -10.66 12.54
C ALA A 172 -13.12 -10.81 13.62
N ILE A 173 -12.13 -9.91 13.65
CA ILE A 173 -11.05 -9.92 14.66
C ILE A 173 -11.57 -9.50 16.04
N LEU A 174 -12.44 -8.50 16.09
CA LEU A 174 -12.95 -7.91 17.33
C LEU A 174 -14.13 -8.67 17.93
N LYS A 175 -14.77 -9.55 17.17
CA LYS A 175 -15.94 -10.30 17.62
C LYS A 175 -15.63 -11.12 18.88
N GLY A 176 -16.34 -10.82 19.97
CA GLY A 176 -16.22 -11.54 21.24
C GLY A 176 -15.01 -11.16 22.09
N LYS A 177 -14.36 -10.01 21.82
CA LYS A 177 -13.27 -9.46 22.62
C LYS A 177 -13.72 -8.26 23.40
#